data_8074903e6c57ed06333bf2e69546a11a
#
_entry.id   8074903e6c57ed06333bf2e69546a11a
#
_cell.length_a   1.000
_cell.length_b   1.000
_cell.length_c   1.000
_cell.angle_alpha   90.00
_cell.angle_beta   90.00
_cell.angle_gamma   90.00
#
_symmetry.space_group_name_H-M   'P 1'
#
loop_
_entity.id
_entity.type
_entity.pdbx_description
1 polymer ?
#
loop_
_entity_poly.entity_id
_entity_poly.type
_entity_poly.pdbx_seq_one_letter_code
_entity_poly.pdbx_strand_id
1 'polypeptide(L)'
;MPDGSADRDGYRCRIDPATAGWTYTSLRILDLAPGASRTFDTGDSEWIVLPLSGSAHVTCDGRTLELHGRPDVFSAVSDFAYLPRDGRATVASAAGGRFALTGARCERRLAFRHGPADRVPVEIRGAGSSTRQVNNFAGVDAFATDRLIAVEVLTPAGNWSSYPPHRHDRERPGEESRLEEIYWFTIADSPAGAPGTGYHRVYPSGERTRSEVLAEVRTGDAVLVPDGYHGPSMAAPGYDMYYLNAMAGPGAARAWLICDDPAHAWVRRTWPGQAPDPRLPMCTAPAPAPAPAPAPAPTEGPER
;
A
#
# COMPACT_ATOMS: atom_id res chain seq x y z
N MET A 1 -6.90 -7.94 -13.26
CA MET A 1 -6.74 -6.79 -14.18
C MET A 1 -5.27 -6.71 -14.58
N PRO A 2 -4.92 -7.14 -15.79
CA PRO A 2 -3.56 -7.01 -16.30
C PRO A 2 -3.12 -5.54 -16.40
N ASP A 3 -1.80 -5.32 -16.33
CA ASP A 3 -1.20 -4.00 -16.52
C ASP A 3 -1.70 -3.35 -17.84
N GLY A 4 -2.01 -2.06 -17.79
CA GLY A 4 -2.59 -1.31 -18.91
C GLY A 4 -4.09 -1.50 -19.12
N SER A 5 -4.73 -2.55 -18.58
CA SER A 5 -6.18 -2.77 -18.77
C SER A 5 -7.06 -1.76 -18.05
N ALA A 6 -6.52 -1.07 -17.06
CA ALA A 6 -7.17 0.00 -16.29
C ALA A 6 -6.55 1.38 -16.57
N ASP A 7 -5.77 1.52 -17.65
CA ASP A 7 -5.17 2.79 -18.08
C ASP A 7 -6.29 3.74 -18.58
N ARG A 8 -6.45 4.87 -17.89
CA ARG A 8 -7.41 5.91 -18.27
C ARG A 8 -7.10 7.25 -17.62
N ASP A 9 -7.50 8.31 -18.28
CA ASP A 9 -7.41 9.70 -17.81
C ASP A 9 -5.99 10.08 -17.35
N GLY A 10 -4.96 9.51 -18.00
CA GLY A 10 -3.54 9.76 -17.70
C GLY A 10 -3.03 9.11 -16.40
N TYR A 11 -3.75 8.12 -15.88
CA TYR A 11 -3.26 7.20 -14.85
C TYR A 11 -2.93 5.85 -15.48
N ARG A 12 -1.81 5.27 -15.13
CA ARG A 12 -1.40 3.91 -15.54
C ARG A 12 -2.38 2.83 -15.06
N CYS A 13 -3.01 3.07 -13.93
CA CYS A 13 -4.09 2.26 -13.41
C CYS A 13 -5.08 3.21 -12.73
N ARG A 14 -6.37 3.07 -13.03
CA ARG A 14 -7.44 3.79 -12.35
C ARG A 14 -8.58 2.84 -12.05
N ILE A 15 -8.72 2.52 -10.78
CA ILE A 15 -9.81 1.74 -10.22
C ILE A 15 -10.59 2.67 -9.29
N ASP A 16 -11.86 2.83 -9.54
CA ASP A 16 -12.78 3.60 -8.69
C ASP A 16 -14.04 2.77 -8.41
N PRO A 17 -14.87 3.15 -7.43
CA PRO A 17 -16.04 2.37 -7.05
C PRO A 17 -16.96 2.02 -8.21
N ALA A 18 -17.16 2.95 -9.15
CA ALA A 18 -18.04 2.72 -10.30
C ALA A 18 -17.49 1.66 -11.26
N THR A 19 -16.17 1.66 -11.48
CA THR A 19 -15.52 0.69 -12.38
C THR A 19 -15.32 -0.67 -11.76
N ALA A 20 -15.16 -0.72 -10.43
CA ALA A 20 -14.99 -1.96 -9.67
C ALA A 20 -16.33 -2.62 -9.30
N GLY A 21 -17.45 -1.88 -9.41
CA GLY A 21 -18.78 -2.39 -9.05
C GLY A 21 -19.03 -2.48 -7.55
N TRP A 22 -18.34 -1.66 -6.75
CA TRP A 22 -18.45 -1.59 -5.30
C TRP A 22 -18.65 -0.15 -4.79
N THR A 23 -18.38 0.18 -3.53
CA THR A 23 -18.83 1.45 -2.97
C THR A 23 -17.71 2.36 -2.47
N TYR A 24 -16.62 1.80 -1.93
CA TYR A 24 -15.69 2.55 -1.09
C TYR A 24 -14.29 2.69 -1.68
N THR A 25 -13.64 1.58 -2.04
CA THR A 25 -12.19 1.54 -2.26
C THR A 25 -11.80 2.00 -3.66
N SER A 26 -10.72 2.77 -3.76
CA SER A 26 -10.15 3.28 -5.02
C SER A 26 -8.63 3.13 -5.04
N LEU A 27 -8.08 3.00 -6.25
CA LEU A 27 -6.64 3.04 -6.50
C LEU A 27 -6.37 3.77 -7.81
N ARG A 28 -5.34 4.66 -7.79
CA ARG A 28 -4.79 5.24 -9.01
C ARG A 28 -3.27 5.09 -8.97
N ILE A 29 -2.67 4.72 -10.08
CA ILE A 29 -1.22 4.72 -10.27
C ILE A 29 -0.88 5.84 -11.24
N LEU A 30 -0.06 6.77 -10.78
CA LEU A 30 0.33 7.98 -11.51
C LEU A 30 1.81 7.91 -11.85
N ASP A 31 2.13 7.91 -13.14
CA ASP A 31 3.48 8.08 -13.64
C ASP A 31 3.68 9.56 -14.02
N LEU A 32 4.69 10.20 -13.43
CA LEU A 32 5.08 11.56 -13.77
C LEU A 32 6.46 11.58 -14.44
N ALA A 33 6.54 12.24 -15.58
CA ALA A 33 7.83 12.59 -16.18
C ALA A 33 8.53 13.67 -15.34
N PRO A 34 9.87 13.84 -15.47
CA PRO A 34 10.57 14.93 -14.81
C PRO A 34 9.94 16.30 -15.08
N GLY A 35 9.70 17.08 -14.04
CA GLY A 35 9.06 18.39 -14.10
C GLY A 35 7.55 18.37 -14.28
N ALA A 36 6.93 17.20 -14.39
CA ALA A 36 5.48 17.09 -14.58
C ALA A 36 4.70 17.18 -13.27
N SER A 37 3.41 17.50 -13.42
CA SER A 37 2.46 17.51 -12.31
C SER A 37 1.09 17.01 -12.72
N ARG A 38 0.32 16.57 -11.74
CA ARG A 38 -1.07 16.17 -11.90
C ARG A 38 -1.94 16.82 -10.84
N THR A 39 -2.98 17.52 -11.27
CA THR A 39 -4.01 18.08 -10.39
C THR A 39 -5.29 17.27 -10.52
N PHE A 40 -5.96 17.02 -9.39
CA PHE A 40 -7.24 16.31 -9.33
C PHE A 40 -8.07 16.76 -8.14
N ASP A 41 -9.38 16.59 -8.26
CA ASP A 41 -10.30 16.80 -7.15
C ASP A 41 -10.46 15.50 -6.36
N THR A 42 -10.41 15.58 -5.03
CA THR A 42 -10.53 14.40 -4.15
C THR A 42 -11.97 13.89 -4.06
N GLY A 43 -12.96 14.75 -4.36
CA GLY A 43 -14.38 14.43 -4.33
C GLY A 43 -14.83 14.00 -2.92
N ASP A 44 -15.72 13.03 -2.85
CA ASP A 44 -16.25 12.45 -1.61
C ASP A 44 -15.32 11.44 -0.94
N SER A 45 -14.06 11.42 -1.34
CA SER A 45 -13.07 10.42 -0.93
C SER A 45 -11.86 11.07 -0.28
N GLU A 46 -11.30 10.43 0.74
CA GLU A 46 -9.97 10.66 1.25
C GLU A 46 -8.95 9.89 0.40
N TRP A 47 -7.71 10.39 0.34
CA TRP A 47 -6.64 9.78 -0.45
C TRP A 47 -5.31 9.80 0.30
N ILE A 48 -4.46 8.83 -0.02
CA ILE A 48 -3.04 8.87 0.35
C ILE A 48 -2.22 8.82 -0.93
N VAL A 49 -1.28 9.75 -1.06
CA VAL A 49 -0.24 9.74 -2.09
C VAL A 49 0.99 9.07 -1.50
N LEU A 50 1.33 7.90 -2.02
CA LEU A 50 2.48 7.10 -1.61
C LEU A 50 3.47 6.99 -2.77
N PRO A 51 4.73 7.47 -2.63
CA PRO A 51 5.77 7.21 -3.62
C PRO A 51 6.07 5.71 -3.75
N LEU A 52 5.90 5.18 -4.96
CA LEU A 52 6.41 3.86 -5.34
C LEU A 52 7.84 3.97 -5.85
N SER A 53 8.14 5.10 -6.52
CA SER A 53 9.50 5.54 -6.84
C SER A 53 9.54 7.06 -7.01
N GLY A 54 10.70 7.67 -6.77
CA GLY A 54 10.91 9.11 -6.89
C GLY A 54 10.42 9.90 -5.68
N SER A 55 10.48 11.22 -5.79
CA SER A 55 10.05 12.22 -4.79
C SER A 55 9.00 13.14 -5.35
N ALA A 56 8.21 13.80 -4.50
CA ALA A 56 7.16 14.71 -4.95
C ALA A 56 6.89 15.85 -3.98
N HIS A 57 6.34 16.93 -4.52
CA HIS A 57 5.63 17.93 -3.74
C HIS A 57 4.13 17.69 -3.91
N VAL A 58 3.42 17.62 -2.79
CA VAL A 58 1.98 17.44 -2.77
C VAL A 58 1.36 18.70 -2.20
N THR A 59 0.50 19.36 -2.98
CA THR A 59 -0.18 20.59 -2.57
C THR A 59 -1.67 20.32 -2.39
N CYS A 60 -2.23 20.72 -1.27
CA CYS A 60 -3.67 20.69 -0.99
C CYS A 60 -3.99 21.75 0.07
N ASP A 61 -5.20 22.32 0.04
CA ASP A 61 -5.67 23.32 1.03
C ASP A 61 -4.68 24.48 1.24
N GLY A 62 -4.05 24.97 0.17
CA GLY A 62 -3.08 26.08 0.20
C GLY A 62 -1.74 25.75 0.87
N ARG A 63 -1.48 24.50 1.20
CA ARG A 63 -0.23 24.00 1.79
C ARG A 63 0.46 23.05 0.86
N THR A 64 1.79 22.99 0.93
CA THR A 64 2.62 22.04 0.20
C THR A 64 3.41 21.18 1.20
N LEU A 65 3.43 19.89 0.96
CA LEU A 65 4.26 18.91 1.66
C LEU A 65 5.27 18.34 0.69
N GLU A 66 6.49 18.14 1.15
CA GLU A 66 7.53 17.43 0.43
C GLU A 66 7.48 15.96 0.82
N LEU A 67 7.49 15.08 -0.17
CA LEU A 67 7.69 13.64 -0.02
C LEU A 67 9.08 13.31 -0.54
N HIS A 68 9.95 12.81 0.34
CA HIS A 68 11.29 12.38 -0.02
C HIS A 68 11.26 11.12 -0.89
N GLY A 69 10.28 10.26 -0.63
CA GLY A 69 10.04 9.04 -1.40
C GLY A 69 11.19 8.03 -1.30
N ARG A 70 11.39 7.29 -2.38
CA ARG A 70 12.38 6.20 -2.45
C ARG A 70 12.76 5.89 -3.90
N PRO A 71 13.91 5.21 -4.15
CA PRO A 71 14.26 4.75 -5.49
C PRO A 71 13.26 3.74 -6.06
N ASP A 72 12.83 2.78 -5.25
CA ASP A 72 11.86 1.73 -5.58
C ASP A 72 11.22 1.14 -4.32
N VAL A 73 10.22 0.27 -4.50
CA VAL A 73 9.44 -0.31 -3.40
C VAL A 73 10.21 -1.32 -2.53
N PHE A 74 11.34 -1.86 -3.02
CA PHE A 74 12.15 -2.83 -2.30
C PHE A 74 13.29 -2.17 -1.51
N SER A 75 13.62 -0.90 -1.83
CA SER A 75 14.81 -0.22 -1.28
C SER A 75 14.58 0.45 0.06
N ALA A 76 13.38 0.98 0.32
CA ALA A 76 13.08 1.69 1.56
C ALA A 76 11.58 1.77 1.85
N VAL A 77 11.23 1.95 3.13
CA VAL A 77 9.91 2.44 3.55
C VAL A 77 9.80 3.91 3.17
N SER A 78 8.67 4.32 2.60
CA SER A 78 8.44 5.70 2.14
C SER A 78 7.59 6.50 3.10
N ASP A 79 7.80 7.80 3.09
CA ASP A 79 6.85 8.79 3.58
C ASP A 79 5.67 8.93 2.61
N PHE A 80 4.60 9.59 3.06
CA PHE A 80 3.37 9.75 2.29
C PHE A 80 2.59 11.02 2.68
N ALA A 81 1.62 11.42 1.85
CA ALA A 81 0.72 12.52 2.14
C ALA A 81 -0.73 12.06 2.18
N TYR A 82 -1.44 12.39 3.24
CA TYR A 82 -2.89 12.22 3.36
C TYR A 82 -3.62 13.44 2.82
N LEU A 83 -4.57 13.23 1.93
CA LEU A 83 -5.43 14.24 1.31
C LEU A 83 -6.87 14.12 1.82
N PRO A 84 -7.49 15.21 2.27
CA PRO A 84 -8.88 15.18 2.70
C PRO A 84 -9.86 15.06 1.53
N ARG A 85 -11.07 14.59 1.82
CA ARG A 85 -12.21 14.73 0.91
C ARG A 85 -12.53 16.21 0.65
N ASP A 86 -13.25 16.48 -0.42
CA ASP A 86 -13.71 17.82 -0.83
C ASP A 86 -12.54 18.82 -0.99
N GLY A 87 -11.42 18.34 -1.48
CA GLY A 87 -10.21 19.10 -1.73
C GLY A 87 -9.78 19.04 -3.19
N ARG A 88 -8.86 19.95 -3.55
CA ARG A 88 -8.16 19.94 -4.83
C ARG A 88 -6.68 19.76 -4.56
N ALA A 89 -6.12 18.67 -5.08
CA ALA A 89 -4.74 18.29 -4.82
C ALA A 89 -3.90 18.32 -6.10
N THR A 90 -2.62 18.68 -5.95
CA THR A 90 -1.62 18.60 -7.01
C THR A 90 -0.45 17.77 -6.52
N VAL A 91 -0.04 16.79 -7.33
CA VAL A 91 1.20 16.02 -7.15
C VAL A 91 2.16 16.46 -8.23
N ALA A 92 3.34 16.95 -7.86
CA ALA A 92 4.37 17.42 -8.77
C ALA A 92 5.71 16.78 -8.44
N SER A 93 6.47 16.36 -9.45
CA SER A 93 7.78 15.74 -9.24
C SER A 93 8.82 16.38 -10.16
N ALA A 94 9.89 16.91 -9.58
CA ALA A 94 11.00 17.50 -10.35
C ALA A 94 11.81 16.44 -11.11
N ALA A 95 12.04 15.28 -10.48
CA ALA A 95 12.81 14.18 -11.07
C ALA A 95 11.95 13.15 -11.81
N GLY A 96 10.62 13.24 -11.69
CA GLY A 96 9.70 12.21 -12.13
C GLY A 96 9.54 11.10 -11.09
N GLY A 97 8.70 10.14 -11.39
CA GLY A 97 8.47 8.99 -10.50
C GLY A 97 7.10 8.36 -10.69
N ARG A 98 6.88 7.29 -9.93
CA ARG A 98 5.60 6.58 -9.86
C ARG A 98 5.00 6.74 -8.48
N PHE A 99 3.72 7.06 -8.43
CA PHE A 99 2.98 7.35 -7.21
C PHE A 99 1.68 6.54 -7.17
N ALA A 100 1.43 5.85 -6.06
CA ALA A 100 0.13 5.28 -5.79
C ALA A 100 -0.75 6.29 -5.05
N LEU A 101 -1.99 6.42 -5.50
CA LEU A 101 -3.02 7.15 -4.82
C LEU A 101 -4.06 6.12 -4.35
N THR A 102 -3.99 5.72 -3.09
CA THR A 102 -5.01 4.87 -2.46
C THR A 102 -6.11 5.74 -1.92
N GLY A 103 -7.36 5.40 -2.17
CA GLY A 103 -8.49 6.23 -1.77
C GLY A 103 -9.67 5.45 -1.22
N ALA A 104 -10.47 6.12 -0.41
CA ALA A 104 -11.72 5.58 0.08
C ALA A 104 -12.81 6.66 0.17
N ARG A 105 -14.01 6.33 -0.29
CA ARG A 105 -15.17 7.16 0.05
C ARG A 105 -15.32 7.26 1.56
N CYS A 106 -15.47 8.48 2.06
CA CYS A 106 -15.47 8.75 3.50
C CYS A 106 -16.49 9.84 3.85
N GLU A 107 -16.75 10.00 5.16
CA GLU A 107 -17.72 10.97 5.65
C GLU A 107 -17.04 12.18 6.29
N ARG A 108 -15.99 11.94 7.08
CA ARG A 108 -15.29 12.99 7.80
C ARG A 108 -14.17 13.59 6.95
N ARG A 109 -14.09 14.91 6.96
CA ARG A 109 -12.96 15.63 6.38
C ARG A 109 -11.88 15.82 7.44
N LEU A 110 -10.79 15.06 7.33
CA LEU A 110 -9.62 15.21 8.19
C LEU A 110 -8.62 16.20 7.57
N ALA A 111 -7.64 16.66 8.35
CA ALA A 111 -6.66 17.63 7.86
C ALA A 111 -5.66 17.02 6.87
N PHE A 112 -5.24 17.80 5.87
CA PHE A 112 -4.09 17.50 5.01
C PHE A 112 -2.81 17.39 5.84
N ARG A 113 -2.08 16.27 5.75
CA ARG A 113 -0.90 16.02 6.60
C ARG A 113 0.07 15.01 6.03
N HIS A 114 1.30 15.11 6.47
CA HIS A 114 2.41 14.22 6.16
C HIS A 114 2.39 12.98 7.07
N GLY A 115 2.73 11.84 6.51
CA GLY A 115 3.05 10.60 7.22
C GLY A 115 4.53 10.30 7.02
N PRO A 116 5.40 10.57 8.01
CA PRO A 116 6.84 10.38 7.86
C PRO A 116 7.24 8.90 7.86
N ALA A 117 8.24 8.54 7.08
CA ALA A 117 8.68 7.16 6.88
C ALA A 117 9.13 6.47 8.19
N ASP A 118 9.79 7.22 9.09
CA ASP A 118 10.27 6.73 10.39
C ASP A 118 9.13 6.44 11.40
N ARG A 119 7.91 6.83 11.07
CA ARG A 119 6.70 6.56 11.85
C ARG A 119 5.86 5.42 11.29
N VAL A 120 6.24 4.86 10.15
CA VAL A 120 5.56 3.69 9.57
C VAL A 120 5.97 2.44 10.34
N PRO A 121 5.03 1.75 11.02
CA PRO A 121 5.35 0.50 11.70
C PRO A 121 5.69 -0.59 10.68
N VAL A 122 6.86 -1.20 10.83
CA VAL A 122 7.31 -2.36 10.06
C VAL A 122 7.07 -3.61 10.88
N GLU A 123 6.22 -4.49 10.40
CA GLU A 123 5.86 -5.75 11.05
C GLU A 123 6.39 -6.94 10.23
N ILE A 124 7.05 -7.88 10.89
CA ILE A 124 7.37 -9.18 10.30
C ILE A 124 6.26 -10.15 10.69
N ARG A 125 5.44 -10.55 9.72
CA ARG A 125 4.25 -11.36 9.92
C ARG A 125 4.44 -12.76 9.36
N GLY A 126 3.95 -13.79 10.09
CA GLY A 126 4.08 -15.19 9.74
C GLY A 126 5.38 -15.82 10.22
N ALA A 127 5.66 -17.05 9.79
CA ALA A 127 6.89 -17.78 10.12
C ALA A 127 7.27 -18.73 8.97
N GLY A 128 8.54 -19.14 8.92
CA GLY A 128 9.06 -19.97 7.85
C GLY A 128 8.77 -19.39 6.46
N SER A 129 8.33 -20.21 5.52
CA SER A 129 7.97 -19.79 4.16
C SER A 129 6.69 -18.92 4.09
N SER A 130 5.99 -18.72 5.20
CA SER A 130 4.85 -17.79 5.28
C SER A 130 5.24 -16.41 5.81
N THR A 131 6.53 -16.13 5.96
CA THR A 131 7.00 -14.85 6.49
C THR A 131 7.00 -13.77 5.41
N ARG A 132 6.50 -12.58 5.77
CA ARG A 132 6.51 -11.37 4.93
C ARG A 132 6.70 -10.14 5.82
N GLN A 133 7.17 -9.06 5.23
CA GLN A 133 7.20 -7.73 5.84
C GLN A 133 5.90 -7.00 5.50
N VAL A 134 5.32 -6.31 6.48
CA VAL A 134 4.17 -5.43 6.31
C VAL A 134 4.53 -4.03 6.79
N ASN A 135 4.50 -3.05 5.90
CA ASN A 135 4.65 -1.64 6.23
C ASN A 135 3.26 -1.05 6.46
N ASN A 136 2.89 -0.82 7.70
CA ASN A 136 1.55 -0.40 8.11
C ASN A 136 1.37 1.12 8.00
N PHE A 137 1.62 1.75 6.83
CA PHE A 137 1.62 3.21 6.69
C PHE A 137 0.26 3.86 6.95
N ALA A 138 -0.85 3.18 6.62
CA ALA A 138 -2.21 3.59 6.95
C ALA A 138 -2.99 2.44 7.63
N GLY A 139 -2.29 1.64 8.43
CA GLY A 139 -2.90 0.63 9.30
C GLY A 139 -3.82 1.27 10.34
N VAL A 140 -4.71 0.46 10.93
CA VAL A 140 -5.79 0.94 11.83
C VAL A 140 -5.25 1.80 12.98
N ASP A 141 -4.15 1.36 13.62
CA ASP A 141 -3.55 2.04 14.78
C ASP A 141 -2.30 2.87 14.41
N ALA A 142 -1.87 2.83 13.13
CA ALA A 142 -0.64 3.48 12.70
C ALA A 142 -0.85 4.92 12.25
N PHE A 143 -1.92 5.19 11.51
CA PHE A 143 -2.20 6.51 10.97
C PHE A 143 -3.71 6.72 10.83
N ALA A 144 -4.21 7.84 11.35
CA ALA A 144 -5.64 8.11 11.36
C ALA A 144 -6.15 8.48 9.95
N THR A 145 -7.11 7.73 9.44
CA THR A 145 -7.94 8.02 8.27
C THR A 145 -9.39 7.87 8.66
N ASP A 146 -10.32 8.22 7.81
CA ASP A 146 -11.73 8.03 8.15
C ASP A 146 -12.18 6.58 7.89
N ARG A 147 -11.91 6.06 6.68
CA ARG A 147 -12.29 4.71 6.26
C ARG A 147 -11.14 3.92 5.65
N LEU A 148 -10.22 4.60 5.00
CA LEU A 148 -9.12 3.98 4.28
C LEU A 148 -8.20 3.20 5.24
N ILE A 149 -7.91 1.96 4.88
CA ILE A 149 -6.82 1.16 5.42
C ILE A 149 -5.91 0.83 4.25
N ALA A 150 -4.62 1.09 4.39
CA ALA A 150 -3.66 0.73 3.35
C ALA A 150 -2.33 0.28 3.96
N VAL A 151 -1.76 -0.75 3.36
CA VAL A 151 -0.47 -1.32 3.77
C VAL A 151 0.33 -1.76 2.55
N GLU A 152 1.63 -1.78 2.70
CA GLU A 152 2.53 -2.43 1.74
C GLU A 152 2.95 -3.78 2.29
N VAL A 153 3.08 -4.77 1.42
CA VAL A 153 3.57 -6.09 1.78
C VAL A 153 4.72 -6.48 0.88
N LEU A 154 5.84 -6.87 1.50
CA LEU A 154 7.02 -7.39 0.82
C LEU A 154 7.17 -8.87 1.16
N THR A 155 7.22 -9.70 0.15
CA THR A 155 7.30 -11.16 0.25
C THR A 155 8.59 -11.63 -0.41
N PRO A 156 9.54 -12.16 0.37
CA PRO A 156 10.78 -12.70 -0.19
C PRO A 156 10.52 -13.82 -1.21
N ALA A 157 11.39 -13.93 -2.19
CA ALA A 157 11.35 -14.97 -3.22
C ALA A 157 11.10 -16.37 -2.65
N GLY A 158 10.12 -17.08 -3.20
CA GLY A 158 9.70 -18.42 -2.75
C GLY A 158 8.77 -18.43 -1.53
N ASN A 159 8.52 -17.29 -0.88
CA ASN A 159 7.61 -17.21 0.27
C ASN A 159 6.16 -16.98 -0.16
N TRP A 160 5.26 -17.28 0.76
CA TRP A 160 3.82 -17.15 0.63
C TRP A 160 3.31 -16.08 1.59
N SER A 161 2.63 -15.07 1.08
CA SER A 161 1.95 -14.04 1.87
C SER A 161 0.43 -14.13 1.71
N SER A 162 -0.33 -13.33 2.45
CA SER A 162 -1.78 -13.53 2.60
C SER A 162 -2.12 -14.99 2.91
N TYR A 163 -1.29 -15.65 3.70
CA TYR A 163 -1.44 -17.08 4.04
C TYR A 163 -1.43 -17.26 5.56
N PRO A 164 -2.32 -18.11 6.14
CA PRO A 164 -3.36 -18.85 5.45
C PRO A 164 -4.38 -17.94 4.74
N PRO A 165 -5.11 -18.46 3.72
CA PRO A 165 -6.18 -17.72 3.07
C PRO A 165 -7.19 -17.23 4.10
N HIS A 166 -7.69 -16.02 3.90
CA HIS A 166 -8.63 -15.39 4.82
C HIS A 166 -9.66 -14.56 4.06
N ARG A 167 -10.70 -14.15 4.75
CA ARG A 167 -11.72 -13.26 4.23
C ARG A 167 -12.02 -12.12 5.20
N HIS A 168 -12.66 -11.11 4.69
CA HIS A 168 -13.29 -10.00 5.41
C HIS A 168 -14.47 -9.49 4.56
N ASP A 169 -15.43 -10.36 4.31
CA ASP A 169 -16.56 -10.11 3.40
C ASP A 169 -17.91 -9.96 4.14
N ARG A 170 -17.90 -10.01 5.46
CA ARG A 170 -19.07 -9.85 6.32
C ARG A 170 -18.77 -8.89 7.47
N GLU A 171 -19.81 -8.15 7.86
CA GLU A 171 -19.73 -7.34 9.06
C GLU A 171 -20.20 -8.17 10.26
N ARG A 172 -19.26 -8.56 11.11
CA ARG A 172 -19.48 -9.26 12.38
C ARG A 172 -18.68 -8.57 13.47
N PRO A 173 -19.32 -7.77 14.33
CA PRO A 173 -18.61 -6.96 15.34
C PRO A 173 -17.67 -7.81 16.21
N GLY A 174 -16.38 -7.40 16.26
CA GLY A 174 -15.35 -8.10 17.02
C GLY A 174 -14.78 -9.35 16.36
N GLU A 175 -15.31 -9.83 15.24
CA GLU A 175 -14.89 -11.06 14.58
C GLU A 175 -14.40 -10.84 13.15
N GLU A 176 -15.13 -10.08 12.35
CA GLU A 176 -14.87 -9.90 10.93
C GLU A 176 -15.35 -8.52 10.46
N SER A 177 -14.52 -7.78 9.75
CA SER A 177 -14.91 -6.54 9.07
C SER A 177 -15.37 -6.84 7.65
N ARG A 178 -16.32 -6.05 7.12
CA ARG A 178 -16.61 -6.08 5.69
C ARG A 178 -15.78 -5.02 4.98
N LEU A 179 -14.84 -5.45 4.13
CA LEU A 179 -13.94 -4.58 3.38
C LEU A 179 -13.88 -5.01 1.91
N GLU A 180 -13.88 -4.02 1.04
CA GLU A 180 -13.46 -4.15 -0.36
C GLU A 180 -11.95 -3.99 -0.38
N GLU A 181 -11.22 -4.81 -1.15
CA GLU A 181 -9.76 -4.76 -1.18
C GLU A 181 -9.21 -4.77 -2.60
N ILE A 182 -8.16 -3.99 -2.81
CA ILE A 182 -7.36 -3.96 -4.04
C ILE A 182 -5.95 -4.41 -3.70
N TYR A 183 -5.43 -5.38 -4.45
CA TYR A 183 -4.01 -5.71 -4.55
C TYR A 183 -3.45 -5.07 -5.81
N TRP A 184 -2.33 -4.37 -5.70
CA TRP A 184 -1.55 -3.91 -6.84
C TRP A 184 -0.11 -4.38 -6.71
N PHE A 185 0.44 -5.04 -7.74
CA PHE A 185 1.67 -5.80 -7.64
C PHE A 185 2.87 -5.10 -8.29
N THR A 186 4.03 -5.28 -7.67
CA THR A 186 5.36 -5.11 -8.27
C THR A 186 6.19 -6.35 -7.98
N ILE A 187 6.74 -6.95 -9.00
CA ILE A 187 7.59 -8.14 -8.86
C ILE A 187 9.01 -7.73 -9.28
N ALA A 188 9.99 -8.06 -8.46
CA ALA A 188 11.38 -7.79 -8.80
C ALA A 188 11.78 -8.57 -10.06
N ASP A 189 12.56 -7.94 -10.94
CA ASP A 189 13.14 -8.64 -12.09
C ASP A 189 14.21 -9.64 -11.65
N SER A 190 14.47 -10.63 -12.48
CA SER A 190 15.59 -11.53 -12.26
C SER A 190 16.92 -10.78 -12.32
N PRO A 191 18.01 -11.32 -11.74
CA PRO A 191 19.35 -10.73 -11.89
C PRO A 191 19.80 -10.56 -13.35
N ALA A 192 19.20 -11.31 -14.28
CA ALA A 192 19.45 -11.21 -15.73
C ALA A 192 18.48 -10.22 -16.44
N GLY A 193 17.61 -9.54 -15.70
CA GLY A 193 16.64 -8.56 -16.23
C GLY A 193 15.38 -9.17 -16.85
N ALA A 194 15.10 -10.47 -16.63
CA ALA A 194 13.82 -11.03 -17.03
C ALA A 194 12.70 -10.59 -16.09
N PRO A 195 11.52 -10.20 -16.63
CA PRO A 195 10.37 -9.78 -15.80
C PRO A 195 9.97 -10.86 -14.79
N GLY A 196 9.78 -10.41 -13.55
CA GLY A 196 9.37 -11.28 -12.44
C GLY A 196 7.93 -11.75 -12.55
N THR A 197 7.62 -12.83 -11.85
CA THR A 197 6.29 -13.41 -11.77
C THR A 197 5.95 -13.87 -10.36
N GLY A 198 4.67 -13.87 -10.04
CA GLY A 198 4.09 -14.43 -8.84
C GLY A 198 2.69 -14.94 -9.10
N TYR A 199 2.00 -15.39 -8.06
CA TYR A 199 0.64 -15.93 -8.18
C TYR A 199 -0.26 -15.39 -7.09
N HIS A 200 -1.52 -15.21 -7.42
CA HIS A 200 -2.53 -14.80 -6.44
C HIS A 200 -3.81 -15.59 -6.62
N ARG A 201 -4.47 -15.90 -5.49
CA ARG A 201 -5.72 -16.64 -5.47
C ARG A 201 -6.80 -15.89 -4.71
N VAL A 202 -8.02 -15.88 -5.29
CA VAL A 202 -9.29 -15.52 -4.64
C VAL A 202 -10.27 -16.65 -4.95
N TYR A 203 -11.11 -17.06 -3.97
CA TYR A 203 -12.10 -18.11 -4.20
C TYR A 203 -13.33 -17.95 -3.28
N PRO A 204 -14.46 -18.53 -3.65
CA PRO A 204 -15.70 -18.35 -2.88
C PRO A 204 -15.58 -18.76 -1.41
N SER A 205 -16.11 -17.95 -0.51
CA SER A 205 -16.23 -18.21 0.93
C SER A 205 -17.59 -18.82 1.32
N GLY A 206 -18.46 -19.06 0.35
CA GLY A 206 -19.78 -19.64 0.51
C GLY A 206 -20.66 -19.39 -0.72
N GLU A 207 -21.90 -19.85 -0.69
CA GLU A 207 -22.81 -19.84 -1.84
C GLU A 207 -23.12 -18.44 -2.42
N ARG A 208 -22.95 -17.38 -1.63
CA ARG A 208 -23.23 -16.00 -2.05
C ARG A 208 -22.04 -15.28 -2.66
N THR A 209 -20.85 -15.83 -2.52
CA THR A 209 -19.60 -15.26 -3.04
C THR A 209 -19.22 -15.98 -4.32
N ARG A 210 -18.80 -15.24 -5.33
CA ARG A 210 -18.52 -15.79 -6.68
C ARG A 210 -17.17 -15.41 -7.23
N SER A 211 -16.40 -14.62 -6.45
CA SER A 211 -15.06 -14.21 -6.87
C SER A 211 -14.16 -15.45 -6.97
N GLU A 212 -13.63 -15.71 -8.16
CA GLU A 212 -12.70 -16.80 -8.40
C GLU A 212 -11.58 -16.31 -9.31
N VAL A 213 -10.38 -16.27 -8.75
CA VAL A 213 -9.14 -15.88 -9.42
C VAL A 213 -8.07 -16.87 -9.02
N LEU A 214 -7.40 -17.46 -10.01
CA LEU A 214 -6.12 -18.12 -9.85
C LEU A 214 -5.25 -17.62 -11.01
N ALA A 215 -4.43 -16.63 -10.73
CA ALA A 215 -3.71 -15.92 -11.78
C ALA A 215 -2.23 -15.81 -11.48
N GLU A 216 -1.42 -15.92 -12.53
CA GLU A 216 -0.09 -15.35 -12.55
C GLU A 216 -0.24 -13.82 -12.48
N VAL A 217 0.55 -13.18 -11.62
CA VAL A 217 0.60 -11.72 -11.46
C VAL A 217 1.99 -11.20 -11.76
N ARG A 218 2.05 -10.01 -12.37
CA ARG A 218 3.26 -9.30 -12.79
C ARG A 218 3.23 -7.85 -12.30
N THR A 219 4.32 -7.15 -12.48
CA THR A 219 4.40 -5.71 -12.17
C THR A 219 3.34 -4.94 -12.95
N GLY A 220 2.52 -4.17 -12.24
CA GLY A 220 1.43 -3.37 -12.77
C GLY A 220 0.05 -4.04 -12.71
N ASP A 221 -0.01 -5.34 -12.46
CA ASP A 221 -1.28 -6.05 -12.34
C ASP A 221 -2.02 -5.66 -11.05
N ALA A 222 -3.36 -5.67 -11.13
CA ALA A 222 -4.21 -5.51 -9.96
C ALA A 222 -5.20 -6.67 -9.83
N VAL A 223 -5.47 -7.08 -8.60
CA VAL A 223 -6.53 -8.04 -8.26
C VAL A 223 -7.54 -7.35 -7.34
N LEU A 224 -8.80 -7.44 -7.71
CA LEU A 224 -9.93 -6.93 -6.94
C LEU A 224 -10.52 -8.05 -6.09
N VAL A 225 -10.73 -7.77 -4.80
CA VAL A 225 -11.35 -8.69 -3.86
C VAL A 225 -12.62 -8.05 -3.29
N PRO A 226 -13.76 -8.19 -3.97
CA PRO A 226 -15.04 -7.71 -3.47
C PRO A 226 -15.59 -8.60 -2.37
N ASP A 227 -15.25 -9.89 -2.39
CA ASP A 227 -15.69 -10.93 -1.45
C ASP A 227 -14.83 -12.18 -1.57
N GLY A 228 -15.05 -13.15 -0.70
CA GLY A 228 -14.45 -14.47 -0.73
C GLY A 228 -13.15 -14.58 0.07
N TYR A 229 -12.65 -15.82 0.18
CA TYR A 229 -11.30 -16.06 0.68
C TYR A 229 -10.27 -15.60 -0.34
N HIS A 230 -9.24 -14.92 0.13
CA HIS A 230 -8.13 -14.49 -0.71
C HIS A 230 -6.78 -14.82 -0.05
N GLY A 231 -5.78 -14.98 -0.93
CA GLY A 231 -4.51 -15.61 -0.62
C GLY A 231 -4.50 -17.10 -0.98
N PRO A 232 -3.32 -17.67 -1.14
CA PRO A 232 -2.02 -17.00 -1.01
C PRO A 232 -1.72 -15.98 -2.11
N SER A 233 -0.82 -15.03 -1.78
CA SER A 233 0.04 -14.35 -2.74
C SER A 233 1.40 -15.02 -2.67
N MET A 234 1.85 -15.62 -3.78
CA MET A 234 3.05 -16.46 -3.83
C MET A 234 4.12 -15.76 -4.65
N ALA A 235 5.24 -15.43 -4.02
CA ALA A 235 6.42 -14.99 -4.72
C ALA A 235 7.10 -16.20 -5.38
N ALA A 236 7.32 -16.17 -6.69
CA ALA A 236 8.01 -17.27 -7.35
C ALA A 236 9.48 -17.35 -6.87
N PRO A 237 10.10 -18.54 -6.85
CA PRO A 237 11.51 -18.67 -6.49
C PRO A 237 12.38 -17.76 -7.37
N GLY A 238 13.24 -16.95 -6.73
CA GLY A 238 14.12 -16.00 -7.40
C GLY A 238 13.54 -14.61 -7.65
N TYR A 239 12.26 -14.36 -7.33
CA TYR A 239 11.60 -13.08 -7.54
C TYR A 239 10.92 -12.58 -6.26
N ASP A 240 11.42 -11.49 -5.70
CA ASP A 240 10.75 -10.84 -4.58
C ASP A 240 9.45 -10.19 -5.06
N MET A 241 8.41 -10.26 -4.24
CA MET A 241 7.09 -9.69 -4.53
C MET A 241 6.75 -8.57 -3.57
N TYR A 242 6.35 -7.45 -4.14
CA TYR A 242 5.68 -6.38 -3.42
C TYR A 242 4.22 -6.33 -3.87
N TYR A 243 3.32 -6.03 -2.94
CA TYR A 243 1.99 -5.55 -3.28
C TYR A 243 1.51 -4.46 -2.31
N LEU A 244 0.75 -3.54 -2.88
CA LEU A 244 0.04 -2.51 -2.15
C LEU A 244 -1.39 -2.98 -1.94
N ASN A 245 -1.85 -3.00 -0.70
CA ASN A 245 -3.25 -3.20 -0.35
C ASN A 245 -3.93 -1.87 -0.06
N ALA A 246 -5.11 -1.68 -0.63
CA ALA A 246 -6.03 -0.61 -0.28
C ALA A 246 -7.38 -1.22 0.08
N MET A 247 -7.91 -0.88 1.25
CA MET A 247 -9.13 -1.45 1.80
C MET A 247 -10.03 -0.37 2.36
N ALA A 248 -11.33 -0.55 2.21
CA ALA A 248 -12.36 0.25 2.89
C ALA A 248 -13.69 -0.50 2.89
N GLY A 249 -14.60 -0.13 3.79
CA GLY A 249 -15.91 -0.77 3.86
C GLY A 249 -16.94 0.03 4.62
N PRO A 250 -18.17 -0.52 4.75
CA PRO A 250 -19.32 0.13 5.36
C PRO A 250 -19.29 0.18 6.88
N GLY A 251 -18.40 -0.58 7.55
CA GLY A 251 -18.36 -0.70 8.99
C GLY A 251 -18.33 0.65 9.71
N ALA A 252 -19.04 0.78 10.84
CA ALA A 252 -19.05 2.02 11.64
C ALA A 252 -17.67 2.31 12.24
N ALA A 253 -16.91 1.27 12.55
CA ALA A 253 -15.53 1.38 13.00
C ALA A 253 -14.57 1.04 11.86
N ARG A 254 -13.48 1.80 11.76
CA ARG A 254 -12.35 1.46 10.90
C ARG A 254 -11.59 0.30 11.56
N ALA A 255 -11.86 -0.92 11.10
CA ALA A 255 -11.29 -2.13 11.65
C ALA A 255 -10.86 -3.08 10.53
N TRP A 256 -9.80 -3.84 10.77
CA TRP A 256 -9.31 -4.89 9.86
C TRP A 256 -9.29 -6.22 10.59
N LEU A 257 -10.47 -6.82 10.68
CA LEU A 257 -10.70 -8.12 11.30
C LEU A 257 -10.93 -9.16 10.21
N ILE A 258 -10.18 -10.25 10.27
CA ILE A 258 -10.15 -11.30 9.25
C ILE A 258 -10.57 -12.65 9.83
N CYS A 259 -11.19 -13.48 9.00
CA CYS A 259 -11.47 -14.87 9.29
C CYS A 259 -10.69 -15.78 8.36
N ASP A 260 -9.80 -16.59 8.91
CA ASP A 260 -9.07 -17.61 8.15
C ASP A 260 -10.02 -18.65 7.55
N ASP A 261 -9.65 -19.19 6.40
CA ASP A 261 -10.29 -20.41 5.89
C ASP A 261 -10.07 -21.56 6.89
N PRO A 262 -11.14 -22.18 7.42
CA PRO A 262 -11.03 -23.26 8.38
C PRO A 262 -10.18 -24.44 7.90
N ALA A 263 -10.13 -24.69 6.58
CA ALA A 263 -9.32 -25.75 6.00
C ALA A 263 -7.81 -25.49 6.14
N HIS A 264 -7.41 -24.23 6.27
CA HIS A 264 -6.02 -23.79 6.29
C HIS A 264 -5.61 -23.09 7.59
N ALA A 265 -6.54 -22.75 8.48
CA ALA A 265 -6.30 -22.03 9.74
C ALA A 265 -5.27 -22.70 10.66
N TRP A 266 -5.14 -24.02 10.56
CA TRP A 266 -4.17 -24.81 11.33
C TRP A 266 -2.72 -24.36 11.12
N VAL A 267 -2.40 -23.75 9.97
CA VAL A 267 -1.04 -23.28 9.65
C VAL A 267 -0.54 -22.28 10.67
N ARG A 268 -1.41 -21.38 11.17
CA ARG A 268 -0.99 -20.42 12.22
C ARG A 268 -0.49 -21.10 13.49
N ARG A 269 -0.98 -22.31 13.81
CA ARG A 269 -0.54 -23.06 14.98
C ARG A 269 0.87 -23.64 14.83
N THR A 270 1.41 -23.69 13.62
CA THR A 270 2.78 -24.15 13.38
C THR A 270 3.81 -23.03 13.54
N TRP A 271 3.39 -21.75 13.50
CA TRP A 271 4.32 -20.60 13.53
C TRP A 271 5.14 -20.47 14.81
N PRO A 272 4.61 -20.73 16.03
CA PRO A 272 5.41 -20.60 17.26
C PRO A 272 6.67 -21.48 17.28
N GLY A 273 6.73 -22.53 16.48
CA GLY A 273 7.91 -23.41 16.37
C GLY A 273 8.85 -23.09 15.21
N GLN A 274 8.61 -22.00 14.48
CA GLN A 274 9.36 -21.66 13.28
C GLN A 274 9.95 -20.25 13.40
N ALA A 275 11.22 -20.10 12.98
CA ALA A 275 11.83 -18.79 12.85
C ALA A 275 11.24 -18.03 11.63
N PRO A 276 11.19 -16.69 11.69
CA PRO A 276 10.94 -15.88 10.50
C PRO A 276 12.06 -16.06 9.48
N ASP A 277 11.76 -15.73 8.22
CA ASP A 277 12.75 -15.74 7.14
C ASP A 277 13.88 -14.74 7.46
N PRO A 278 15.16 -15.15 7.44
CA PRO A 278 16.29 -14.28 7.81
C PRO A 278 16.54 -13.12 6.82
N ARG A 279 15.91 -13.13 5.65
CA ARG A 279 15.99 -12.02 4.68
C ARG A 279 15.14 -10.81 5.10
N LEU A 280 14.32 -10.95 6.15
CA LEU A 280 13.44 -9.90 6.63
C LEU A 280 14.02 -9.16 7.87
N PRO A 281 13.86 -7.84 7.98
CA PRO A 281 13.13 -6.99 7.03
C PRO A 281 13.92 -6.77 5.73
N MET A 282 13.21 -6.71 4.59
CA MET A 282 13.80 -6.42 3.28
C MET A 282 14.24 -4.96 3.17
N CYS A 283 13.49 -4.06 3.79
CA CYS A 283 13.81 -2.64 3.84
C CYS A 283 13.31 -2.01 5.15
N THR A 284 13.88 -0.86 5.49
CA THR A 284 13.49 -0.04 6.64
C THR A 284 13.33 1.42 6.21
N ALA A 285 12.85 2.27 7.12
CA ALA A 285 12.86 3.71 6.87
C ALA A 285 14.30 4.21 6.68
N PRO A 286 14.53 5.19 5.79
CA PRO A 286 15.82 5.85 5.67
C PRO A 286 16.25 6.43 7.03
N ALA A 287 17.57 6.42 7.29
CA ALA A 287 18.09 7.13 8.47
C ALA A 287 17.69 8.61 8.38
N PRO A 288 17.32 9.26 9.49
CA PRO A 288 17.02 10.68 9.48
C PRO A 288 18.24 11.46 8.97
N ALA A 289 17.99 12.46 8.13
CA ALA A 289 19.04 13.34 7.66
C ALA A 289 19.80 13.92 8.88
N PRO A 290 21.13 14.02 8.84
CA PRO A 290 21.88 14.64 9.93
C PRO A 290 21.35 16.05 10.15
N ALA A 291 21.17 16.43 11.41
CA ALA A 291 20.76 17.78 11.76
C ALA A 291 21.70 18.79 11.09
N PRO A 292 21.20 19.90 10.53
CA PRO A 292 22.07 20.93 9.95
C PRO A 292 23.09 21.35 11.01
N ALA A 293 24.35 21.44 10.60
CA ALA A 293 25.42 21.91 11.50
C ALA A 293 25.00 23.26 12.10
N PRO A 294 25.24 23.50 13.40
CA PRO A 294 24.94 24.78 14.01
C PRO A 294 25.64 25.88 13.21
N ALA A 295 24.89 26.95 12.92
CA ALA A 295 25.45 28.12 12.25
C ALA A 295 26.71 28.58 13.01
N PRO A 296 27.81 28.95 12.30
CA PRO A 296 28.99 29.46 12.97
C PRO A 296 28.62 30.68 13.83
N ALA A 297 29.10 30.70 15.06
CA ALA A 297 28.90 31.82 15.96
C ALA A 297 29.35 33.12 15.28
N PRO A 298 28.62 34.24 15.48
CA PRO A 298 29.03 35.53 14.92
C PRO A 298 30.43 35.86 15.44
N THR A 299 31.37 36.07 14.56
CA THR A 299 32.71 36.56 14.90
C THR A 299 32.54 37.98 15.48
N GLU A 300 32.83 38.10 16.78
CA GLU A 300 32.97 39.43 17.41
C GLU A 300 34.04 40.19 16.65
N GLY A 301 33.63 41.27 16.03
CA GLY A 301 34.56 42.21 15.39
C GLY A 301 35.39 42.92 16.43
N PRO A 302 36.63 43.37 16.11
CA PRO A 302 37.46 44.06 17.07
C PRO A 302 36.83 45.37 17.50
N GLU A 303 36.60 45.53 18.83
CA GLU A 303 36.26 46.82 19.43
C GLU A 303 37.39 47.83 19.08
N ARG A 304 36.98 49.02 18.60
CA ARG A 304 37.87 50.18 18.44
C ARG A 304 37.65 51.14 19.62
#